data_8f9ab845134fe4bc2de74412add854b4
#
_entry.id   8f9ab845134fe4bc2de74412add854b4
#
_cell.length_a   1.000
_cell.length_b   1.000
_cell.length_c   1.000
_cell.angle_alpha   90.00
_cell.angle_beta   90.00
_cell.angle_gamma   90.00
#
_symmetry.space_group_name_H-M   'P 1'
#
loop_
_entity.id
_entity.type
_entity.pdbx_description
1 polymer ?
#
loop_
_entity_poly.entity_id
_entity_poly.type
_entity_poly.pdbx_seq_one_letter_code
_entity_poly.pdbx_strand_id
1 'polypeptide(L)' 'MKRTPKVIKQQTEEWLDERWMIANMKDARLQDMSYYMGALKALEFAGYEWKRDIDGKHTLFKC' A
#
# COMPACT_ATOMS: atom_id res chain seq x y z
N MET A 1 0.13 19.12 -13.66
CA MET A 1 -1.04 18.31 -14.03
C MET A 1 -1.66 17.74 -12.76
N LYS A 2 -2.97 17.98 -12.57
CA LYS A 2 -3.65 17.46 -11.39
C LYS A 2 -4.08 16.02 -11.64
N ARG A 3 -3.76 15.12 -10.72
CA ARG A 3 -4.24 13.75 -10.77
C ARG A 3 -5.66 13.69 -10.21
N THR A 4 -6.51 12.88 -10.82
CA THR A 4 -7.82 12.64 -10.26
C THR A 4 -7.72 11.78 -9.01
N PRO A 5 -8.66 11.86 -8.07
CA PRO A 5 -8.66 11.01 -6.89
C PRO A 5 -8.64 9.52 -7.23
N LYS A 6 -9.29 9.14 -8.31
CA LYS A 6 -9.31 7.75 -8.77
C LYS A 6 -7.92 7.27 -9.20
N VAL A 7 -7.19 8.11 -9.91
CA VAL A 7 -5.82 7.79 -10.36
C VAL A 7 -4.88 7.69 -9.17
N ILE A 8 -5.00 8.60 -8.21
CA ILE A 8 -4.18 8.57 -7.00
C ILE A 8 -4.44 7.29 -6.22
N LYS A 9 -5.70 6.91 -6.06
CA LYS A 9 -6.08 5.68 -5.38
C LYS A 9 -5.45 4.46 -6.06
N GLN A 10 -5.59 4.38 -7.38
CA GLN A 10 -5.05 3.27 -8.15
C GLN A 10 -3.53 3.17 -8.03
N GLN A 11 -2.83 4.29 -8.15
CA GLN A 11 -1.37 4.32 -8.04
C GLN A 11 -0.92 3.92 -6.63
N THR A 12 -1.65 4.33 -5.61
CA THR A 12 -1.35 3.97 -4.23
C THR A 12 -1.53 2.47 -4.02
N GLU A 13 -2.61 1.90 -4.54
CA GLU A 13 -2.84 0.46 -4.45
C GLU A 13 -1.74 -0.33 -5.13
N GLU A 14 -1.33 0.09 -6.33
CA GLU A 14 -0.25 -0.55 -7.06
C GLU A 14 1.09 -0.45 -6.32
N TRP A 15 1.35 0.70 -5.72
CA TRP A 15 2.55 0.91 -4.92
C TRP A 15 2.57 -0.03 -3.71
N LEU A 16 1.44 -0.18 -3.04
CA LEU A 16 1.32 -1.10 -1.90
C LEU A 16 1.55 -2.55 -2.34
N ASP A 17 0.99 -2.94 -3.49
CA ASP A 17 1.19 -4.28 -4.03
C ASP A 17 2.68 -4.56 -4.24
N GLU A 18 3.38 -3.61 -4.84
CA GLU A 18 4.80 -3.73 -5.10
C GLU A 18 5.62 -3.79 -3.81
N ARG A 19 5.32 -2.92 -2.84
CA ARG A 19 6.04 -2.91 -1.56
C ARG A 19 5.78 -4.17 -0.74
N TRP A 20 4.58 -4.69 -0.81
CA TRP A 20 4.27 -5.97 -0.17
C TRP A 20 5.10 -7.10 -0.77
N MET A 21 5.20 -7.13 -2.10
CA MET A 21 5.99 -8.13 -2.80
C MET A 21 7.46 -8.04 -2.38
N ILE A 22 8.02 -6.83 -2.37
CA ILE A 22 9.41 -6.60 -1.96
C ILE A 22 9.63 -7.04 -0.52
N ALA A 23 8.70 -6.72 0.38
CA ALA A 23 8.82 -7.06 1.80
C ALA A 23 8.76 -8.57 2.04
N ASN A 24 8.23 -9.33 1.10
CA ASN A 24 8.13 -10.79 1.20
C ASN A 24 9.17 -11.53 0.37
N MET A 25 10.09 -10.80 -0.26
CA MET A 25 11.18 -11.42 -0.98
C MET A 25 12.17 -12.08 -0.02
N LYS A 26 12.86 -13.10 -0.51
CA LYS A 26 13.85 -13.84 0.27
C LYS A 26 14.94 -12.94 0.85
N ASP A 27 15.32 -11.90 0.11
CA ASP A 27 16.36 -10.97 0.51
C ASP A 27 15.83 -9.70 1.14
N ALA A 28 14.53 -9.68 1.51
CA ALA A 28 13.91 -8.51 2.11
C ALA A 28 14.56 -8.17 3.45
N ARG A 29 14.76 -6.88 3.69
CA ARG A 29 15.29 -6.37 4.94
C ARG A 29 14.16 -5.96 5.86
N LEU A 30 14.43 -5.85 7.16
CA LEU A 30 13.46 -5.32 8.12
C LEU A 30 12.93 -3.95 7.69
N GLN A 31 13.78 -3.14 7.05
CA GLN A 31 13.40 -1.83 6.55
C GLN A 31 12.25 -1.90 5.55
N ASP A 32 12.26 -2.92 4.67
CA ASP A 32 11.23 -3.06 3.65
C ASP A 32 9.86 -3.29 4.26
N MET A 33 9.79 -4.17 5.26
CA MET A 33 8.54 -4.43 5.97
C MET A 33 8.11 -3.21 6.77
N SER A 34 9.04 -2.55 7.46
CA SER A 34 8.74 -1.36 8.24
C SER A 34 8.23 -0.24 7.36
N TYR A 35 8.82 -0.06 6.20
CA TYR A 35 8.41 0.96 5.24
C TYR A 35 6.98 0.70 4.76
N TYR A 36 6.68 -0.55 4.40
CA TYR A 36 5.35 -0.96 3.99
C TYR A 36 4.32 -0.74 5.09
N MET A 37 4.61 -1.19 6.30
CA MET A 37 3.70 -1.04 7.45
C MET A 37 3.48 0.43 7.80
N GLY A 38 4.54 1.24 7.71
CA GLY A 38 4.44 2.67 7.95
C GLY A 38 3.53 3.36 6.94
N ALA A 39 3.59 2.94 5.67
CA ALA A 39 2.72 3.48 4.63
C ALA A 39 1.25 3.15 4.91
N LEU A 40 0.96 1.92 5.33
CA LEU A 40 -0.40 1.53 5.70
C LEU A 40 -0.90 2.36 6.88
N LYS A 41 -0.04 2.58 7.87
CA LYS A 41 -0.40 3.37 9.05
C LYS A 41 -0.71 4.82 8.67
N ALA A 42 0.10 5.39 7.80
CA ALA A 42 -0.13 6.75 7.31
C ALA A 42 -1.48 6.87 6.59
N LEU A 43 -1.83 5.86 5.79
CA LEU A 43 -3.13 5.82 5.11
C LEU A 43 -4.28 5.75 6.10
N GLU A 44 -4.12 4.96 7.17
CA GLU A 44 -5.14 4.88 8.22
C GLU A 44 -5.35 6.24 8.89
N PHE A 45 -4.26 6.96 9.18
CA PHE A 45 -4.34 8.31 9.75
C PHE A 45 -5.02 9.29 8.80
N ALA A 46 -4.88 9.07 7.49
CA ALA A 46 -5.53 9.90 6.48
C ALA A 46 -7.00 9.54 6.26
N GLY A 47 -7.53 8.56 6.97
CA GLY A 47 -8.93 8.18 6.90
C GLY A 47 -9.24 7.08 5.90
N TYR A 48 -8.25 6.29 5.53
CA TYR A 48 -8.46 5.17 4.62
C TYR A 48 -8.44 3.84 5.38
N GLU A 49 -9.24 2.90 4.90
CA GLU A 49 -9.13 1.51 5.27
C GLU A 49 -8.53 0.76 4.10
N TRP A 50 -7.91 -0.38 4.36
CA TRP A 50 -7.31 -1.18 3.31
C TRP A 50 -7.61 -2.65 3.53
N LYS A 51 -7.64 -3.38 2.42
CA LYS A 51 -7.72 -4.84 2.43
C LYS A 51 -6.64 -5.40 1.51
N ARG A 52 -6.13 -6.55 1.86
CA ARG A 52 -5.16 -7.27 1.05
C ARG A 52 -5.71 -8.67 0.82
N ASP A 53 -5.77 -9.09 -0.43
CA ASP A 53 -6.22 -10.45 -0.74
C ASP A 53 -5.06 -11.45 -0.65
N ILE A 54 -5.36 -12.69 -0.92
CA ILE A 54 -4.38 -13.78 -0.81
C ILE A 54 -3.22 -13.63 -1.80
N ASP A 55 -3.45 -12.94 -2.90
CA ASP A 55 -2.43 -12.70 -3.92
C ASP A 55 -1.57 -11.48 -3.58
N GLY A 56 -1.88 -10.79 -2.50
CA GLY A 56 -1.14 -9.60 -2.10
C GLY A 56 -1.62 -8.33 -2.77
N LYS A 57 -2.78 -8.37 -3.40
CA LYS A 57 -3.35 -7.20 -4.04
C LYS A 57 -4.12 -6.36 -3.02
N HIS A 58 -3.85 -5.06 -3.02
CA HIS A 58 -4.43 -4.13 -2.06
C HIS A 58 -5.59 -3.36 -2.64
N THR A 59 -6.59 -3.12 -1.81
CA THR A 59 -7.73 -2.27 -2.16
C THR A 59 -7.92 -1.26 -1.05
N LEU A 60 -8.05 0.00 -1.40
CA LEU A 60 -8.25 1.09 -0.45
C LEU A 60 -9.71 1.51 -0.45
N PHE A 61 -10.19 1.83 0.75
CA PHE A 61 -11.55 2.33 0.96
C PHE A 61 -11.45 3.61 1.78
N LYS A 62 -12.17 4.62 1.36
CA LYS A 62 -12.23 5.85 2.13
C LYS A 62 -13.31 5.72 3.20
N CYS A 63 -12.95 5.99 4.44
CA CYS A 63 -13.89 5.96 5.56
C CYS A 63 -14.79 7.22 5.55
#